data_ee13124982cabe25b3a6319aa0cb0b24
#
_entry.id   ee13124982cabe25b3a6319aa0cb0b24
#
_cell.length_a   1.000
_cell.length_b   1.000
_cell.length_c   1.000
_cell.angle_alpha   90.00
_cell.angle_beta   90.00
_cell.angle_gamma   90.00
#
_symmetry.space_group_name_H-M   'P 1'
#
loop_
_entity.id
_entity.type
_entity.pdbx_description
1 polymer ?
#
loop_
_entity_poly.entity_id
_entity_poly.type
_entity_poly.pdbx_seq_one_letter_code
_entity_poly.pdbx_strand_id
1 'polypeptide(L)'
;MNTTAKKVFAALASLTLCASLAACGADTTPASNSGQKASGSKTVGIAMPTKSLERWNRDGEYLKKQFEDSGYKVELKYSDNKTDQQNNDIQSMIADGVDLLMIAAIDGSTLTQTLDDAKAKNIPVIAYDRLIMNTDAVSYYVSFDNYTVGKLQGEFVRDQLKLDTEAGPFNIEFTAGDPADNNAGFFFNGAYDALKQYIDEGKLVIPSGKTKFEQVATPEWKTDTAFDNMQNTLASYYSDGTKLDVALCSNDSTAMGVAKAITSDYAGGNQPILTGQDGDITNLRNIVDGIQTMTVYKNVNDEAAATLAVSKAVLEGGTPNEGLLSSLGAEASYDTRSYNHGVKVVPSYLLVPYVITKDNLQKLVDTGLYKWDANNKYLESTAETT
;
A
#
# COMPACT_ATOMS: atom_id res chain seq x y z
N MET A 1 53.27 -37.31 42.87
CA MET A 1 54.64 -36.73 42.96
C MET A 1 54.49 -35.26 42.74
N ASN A 2 54.63 -34.63 43.85
CA ASN A 2 55.49 -33.46 44.16
C ASN A 2 55.06 -32.17 43.44
N THR A 3 54.58 -31.29 44.21
CA THR A 3 55.05 -30.33 45.23
C THR A 3 55.31 -28.97 44.64
N THR A 4 54.68 -28.06 45.18
CA THR A 4 54.94 -27.02 46.17
C THR A 4 55.32 -25.69 45.50
N ALA A 5 54.83 -24.60 45.81
CA ALA A 5 54.41 -23.83 46.97
C ALA A 5 54.97 -22.40 46.90
N LYS A 6 54.12 -21.43 47.34
CA LYS A 6 54.47 -20.29 48.25
C LYS A 6 55.37 -19.17 47.69
N LYS A 7 55.20 -17.93 47.96
CA LYS A 7 54.69 -17.04 49.03
C LYS A 7 54.77 -15.58 48.47
N VAL A 8 53.88 -14.66 48.69
CA VAL A 8 53.65 -13.69 49.78
C VAL A 8 54.71 -12.59 49.89
N PHE A 9 54.30 -11.33 49.85
CA PHE A 9 54.57 -10.14 50.68
C PHE A 9 54.26 -8.89 49.85
N ALA A 10 53.39 -8.03 50.11
CA ALA A 10 52.94 -7.18 51.24
C ALA A 10 53.68 -5.82 51.31
N ALA A 11 52.88 -4.81 51.38
CA ALA A 11 52.97 -3.52 52.12
C ALA A 11 53.78 -2.41 51.44
N LEU A 12 53.52 -1.16 51.57
CA LEU A 12 52.81 -0.21 52.41
C LEU A 12 52.89 1.21 51.79
N ALA A 13 51.82 1.91 51.79
CA ALA A 13 51.55 3.28 52.24
C ALA A 13 52.53 4.43 51.95
N SER A 14 51.99 5.57 51.50
CA SER A 14 52.17 6.88 52.19
C SER A 14 51.14 7.90 51.69
N LEU A 15 50.43 8.47 52.64
CA LEU A 15 49.60 9.69 52.59
C LEU A 15 50.45 10.90 52.22
N THR A 16 49.88 11.86 51.50
CA THR A 16 50.07 13.28 51.80
C THR A 16 48.79 14.06 51.46
N LEU A 17 48.33 14.71 52.48
CA LEU A 17 47.19 15.64 52.59
C LEU A 17 47.71 17.07 52.26
N CYS A 18 47.00 17.82 51.43
CA CYS A 18 47.05 19.28 51.49
C CYS A 18 45.68 19.85 51.19
N ALA A 19 45.05 20.39 52.23
CA ALA A 19 43.88 21.23 52.18
C ALA A 19 44.23 22.67 51.85
N SER A 20 43.40 23.32 51.01
CA SER A 20 43.23 24.77 51.07
C SER A 20 41.77 25.12 50.78
N LEU A 21 41.13 25.67 51.78
CA LEU A 21 39.84 26.36 51.75
C LEU A 21 39.96 27.71 51.04
N ALA A 22 38.99 28.05 50.21
CA ALA A 22 38.50 29.42 50.13
C ALA A 22 37.00 29.36 49.71
N ALA A 23 36.22 30.09 50.49
CA ALA A 23 34.77 30.11 50.53
C ALA A 23 34.14 31.15 49.59
N CYS A 24 32.84 31.03 49.47
CA CYS A 24 31.80 32.03 49.16
C CYS A 24 31.23 32.07 47.74
N GLY A 25 29.89 31.82 47.70
CA GLY A 25 28.99 32.25 46.66
C GLY A 25 27.86 31.27 46.44
N ALA A 26 26.78 31.38 47.25
CA ALA A 26 25.55 30.67 47.04
C ALA A 26 24.80 31.22 45.83
N ASP A 27 24.45 30.34 44.87
CA ASP A 27 23.21 30.49 44.14
C ASP A 27 22.73 29.07 43.72
N THR A 28 21.67 28.66 44.40
CA THR A 28 20.97 27.39 44.16
C THR A 28 20.02 27.56 43.00
N THR A 29 20.43 27.17 41.82
CA THR A 29 19.50 26.80 40.73
C THR A 29 19.45 25.29 40.64
N PRO A 30 18.27 24.67 40.67
CA PRO A 30 18.17 23.22 40.46
C PRO A 30 18.55 22.92 39.01
N ALA A 31 19.62 22.17 38.84
CA ALA A 31 19.94 21.57 37.57
C ALA A 31 18.81 20.61 37.18
N SER A 32 17.94 21.04 36.29
CA SER A 32 17.03 20.16 35.59
C SER A 32 17.88 19.19 34.76
N ASN A 33 18.02 18.00 35.29
CA ASN A 33 18.62 16.88 34.56
C ASN A 33 17.65 16.49 33.44
N SER A 34 17.60 17.26 32.36
CA SER A 34 17.02 16.81 31.09
C SER A 34 17.98 15.74 30.59
N GLY A 35 17.67 14.50 30.90
CA GLY A 35 18.30 13.33 30.30
C GLY A 35 18.14 13.45 28.77
N GLN A 36 19.15 13.99 28.14
CA GLN A 36 19.32 13.92 26.70
C GLN A 36 19.54 12.45 26.39
N LYS A 37 18.45 11.75 25.98
CA LYS A 37 18.55 10.44 25.35
C LYS A 37 19.62 10.59 24.27
N ALA A 38 20.67 9.78 24.35
CA ALA A 38 21.64 9.67 23.27
C ALA A 38 20.85 9.49 21.95
N SER A 39 21.16 10.30 20.96
CA SER A 39 20.57 10.25 19.61
C SER A 39 20.91 8.90 18.97
N GLY A 40 20.23 7.83 19.39
CA GLY A 40 20.21 6.58 18.67
C GLY A 40 19.33 6.73 17.42
N SER A 41 19.67 6.01 16.36
CA SER A 41 18.83 5.94 15.14
C SER A 41 17.40 5.55 15.56
N LYS A 42 16.40 6.35 15.13
CA LYS A 42 14.98 6.06 15.37
C LYS A 42 14.58 4.80 14.64
N THR A 43 13.62 4.04 15.18
CA THR A 43 13.11 2.78 14.63
C THR A 43 11.72 2.99 14.08
N VAL A 44 11.49 2.56 12.84
CA VAL A 44 10.17 2.58 12.17
C VAL A 44 9.65 1.15 12.05
N GLY A 45 8.45 0.90 12.59
CA GLY A 45 7.73 -0.36 12.41
C GLY A 45 6.89 -0.29 11.14
N ILE A 46 7.02 -1.28 10.26
CA ILE A 46 6.26 -1.40 9.01
C ILE A 46 5.47 -2.70 9.04
N ALA A 47 4.14 -2.61 9.02
CA ALA A 47 3.24 -3.76 9.01
C ALA A 47 2.53 -3.88 7.64
N MET A 48 2.88 -4.91 6.86
CA MET A 48 2.32 -5.22 5.55
C MET A 48 1.33 -6.37 5.60
N PRO A 49 0.31 -6.40 4.70
CA PRO A 49 -0.73 -7.42 4.74
C PRO A 49 -0.20 -8.84 4.50
N THR A 50 0.53 -9.03 3.39
CA THR A 50 0.92 -10.37 2.93
C THR A 50 2.05 -10.33 1.91
N LYS A 51 2.77 -11.45 1.76
CA LYS A 51 3.70 -11.67 0.64
C LYS A 51 3.04 -12.33 -0.58
N SER A 52 1.81 -12.84 -0.44
CA SER A 52 1.14 -13.57 -1.52
C SER A 52 0.65 -12.70 -2.68
N LEU A 53 0.55 -11.39 -2.48
CA LEU A 53 0.26 -10.41 -3.53
C LEU A 53 1.57 -9.68 -3.89
N GLU A 54 1.93 -9.70 -5.17
CA GLU A 54 3.22 -9.21 -5.68
C GLU A 54 3.50 -7.77 -5.26
N ARG A 55 2.48 -6.91 -5.32
CA ARG A 55 2.58 -5.51 -4.95
C ARG A 55 3.20 -5.32 -3.56
N TRP A 56 2.69 -6.03 -2.53
CA TRP A 56 3.13 -5.80 -1.15
C TRP A 56 4.61 -6.14 -0.90
N ASN A 57 5.19 -7.06 -1.71
CA ASN A 57 6.63 -7.30 -1.65
C ASN A 57 7.41 -6.08 -2.12
N ARG A 58 6.98 -5.45 -3.22
CA ARG A 58 7.60 -4.22 -3.74
C ARG A 58 7.49 -3.08 -2.72
N ASP A 59 6.27 -2.81 -2.22
CA ASP A 59 6.03 -1.73 -1.26
C ASP A 59 6.88 -1.89 0.01
N GLY A 60 6.87 -3.08 0.62
CA GLY A 60 7.60 -3.34 1.85
C GLY A 60 9.11 -3.20 1.70
N GLU A 61 9.70 -3.78 0.66
CA GLU A 61 11.15 -3.70 0.41
C GLU A 61 11.57 -2.26 0.05
N TYR A 62 10.76 -1.55 -0.73
CA TYR A 62 11.03 -0.15 -1.07
C TYR A 62 10.99 0.76 0.14
N LEU A 63 9.93 0.68 0.95
CA LEU A 63 9.82 1.42 2.20
C LEU A 63 11.01 1.15 3.10
N LYS A 64 11.30 -0.13 3.34
CA LYS A 64 12.43 -0.55 4.17
C LYS A 64 13.72 0.11 3.69
N LYS A 65 14.03 -0.05 2.39
CA LYS A 65 15.25 0.50 1.80
C LYS A 65 15.31 2.02 1.96
N GLN A 66 14.26 2.75 1.64
CA GLN A 66 14.26 4.21 1.72
C GLN A 66 14.45 4.73 3.15
N PHE A 67 13.84 4.07 4.13
CA PHE A 67 14.03 4.44 5.54
C PHE A 67 15.43 4.09 6.03
N GLU A 68 15.97 2.92 5.70
CA GLU A 68 17.34 2.51 6.06
C GLU A 68 18.39 3.44 5.41
N ASP A 69 18.24 3.77 4.13
CA ASP A 69 19.11 4.74 3.41
C ASP A 69 19.04 6.14 4.03
N SER A 70 17.93 6.47 4.70
CA SER A 70 17.74 7.71 5.44
C SER A 70 18.23 7.66 6.89
N GLY A 71 18.85 6.55 7.32
CA GLY A 71 19.46 6.39 8.63
C GLY A 71 18.50 5.89 9.74
N TYR A 72 17.30 5.45 9.40
CA TYR A 72 16.38 4.82 10.33
C TYR A 72 16.68 3.32 10.47
N LYS A 73 16.30 2.74 11.61
CA LYS A 73 16.15 1.28 11.73
C LYS A 73 14.74 0.91 11.29
N VAL A 74 14.60 -0.23 10.62
CA VAL A 74 13.30 -0.70 10.15
C VAL A 74 12.99 -2.09 10.70
N GLU A 75 11.79 -2.23 11.25
CA GLU A 75 11.19 -3.51 11.58
C GLU A 75 10.04 -3.76 10.60
N LEU A 76 10.25 -4.64 9.61
CA LEU A 76 9.26 -4.97 8.58
C LEU A 76 8.64 -6.34 8.86
N LYS A 77 7.30 -6.39 8.95
CA LYS A 77 6.55 -7.64 9.12
C LYS A 77 5.45 -7.78 8.07
N TYR A 78 5.17 -9.03 7.69
CA TYR A 78 4.08 -9.44 6.82
C TYR A 78 3.20 -10.44 7.57
N SER A 79 1.89 -10.22 7.56
CA SER A 79 0.95 -10.93 8.44
C SER A 79 0.07 -11.96 7.71
N ASP A 80 0.46 -12.41 6.51
CA ASP A 80 -0.19 -13.50 5.73
C ASP A 80 -1.72 -13.34 5.56
N ASN A 81 -2.20 -12.10 5.42
CA ASN A 81 -3.63 -11.75 5.39
C ASN A 81 -4.42 -12.23 6.63
N LYS A 82 -3.75 -12.36 7.78
CA LYS A 82 -4.38 -12.72 9.05
C LYS A 82 -4.47 -11.50 9.95
N THR A 83 -5.66 -11.01 10.20
CA THR A 83 -5.90 -9.82 11.03
C THR A 83 -5.36 -9.96 12.45
N ASP A 84 -5.53 -11.14 13.07
CA ASP A 84 -4.99 -11.40 14.41
C ASP A 84 -3.45 -11.37 14.41
N GLN A 85 -2.83 -11.91 13.37
CA GLN A 85 -1.37 -11.85 13.23
C GLN A 85 -0.89 -10.41 13.06
N GLN A 86 -1.58 -9.60 12.24
CA GLN A 86 -1.22 -8.19 12.08
C GLN A 86 -1.33 -7.40 13.39
N ASN A 87 -2.39 -7.63 14.17
CA ASN A 87 -2.53 -7.06 15.49
C ASN A 87 -1.35 -7.46 16.40
N ASN A 88 -0.98 -8.74 16.46
CA ASN A 88 0.14 -9.23 17.26
C ASN A 88 1.48 -8.64 16.80
N ASP A 89 1.70 -8.53 15.48
CA ASP A 89 2.90 -7.94 14.90
C ASP A 89 3.04 -6.48 15.29
N ILE A 90 1.95 -5.71 15.22
CA ILE A 90 1.92 -4.29 15.60
C ILE A 90 2.13 -4.15 17.13
N GLN A 91 1.48 -4.99 17.96
CA GLN A 91 1.70 -4.98 19.40
C GLN A 91 3.16 -5.28 19.78
N SER A 92 3.81 -6.23 19.07
CA SER A 92 5.24 -6.49 19.25
C SER A 92 6.08 -5.24 18.96
N MET A 93 5.86 -4.57 17.83
CA MET A 93 6.56 -3.33 17.45
C MET A 93 6.35 -2.22 18.52
N ILE A 94 5.12 -2.09 19.05
CA ILE A 94 4.80 -1.13 20.13
C ILE A 94 5.55 -1.50 21.41
N ALA A 95 5.68 -2.79 21.74
CA ALA A 95 6.41 -3.27 22.91
C ALA A 95 7.92 -3.03 22.77
N ASP A 96 8.47 -3.25 21.59
CA ASP A 96 9.88 -3.04 21.25
C ASP A 96 10.24 -1.55 21.17
N GLY A 97 9.24 -0.67 21.22
CA GLY A 97 9.42 0.78 21.35
C GLY A 97 9.82 1.46 20.04
N VAL A 98 9.19 1.10 18.93
CA VAL A 98 9.34 1.84 17.66
C VAL A 98 8.94 3.31 17.83
N ASP A 99 9.58 4.19 17.08
CA ASP A 99 9.33 5.64 17.13
C ASP A 99 8.17 6.08 16.21
N LEU A 100 7.77 5.23 15.26
CA LEU A 100 6.67 5.44 14.32
C LEU A 100 6.17 4.09 13.81
N LEU A 101 4.87 3.98 13.61
CA LEU A 101 4.21 2.87 12.94
C LEU A 101 3.70 3.28 11.56
N MET A 102 4.00 2.47 10.57
CA MET A 102 3.46 2.55 9.23
C MET A 102 2.72 1.26 8.92
N ILE A 103 1.44 1.35 8.57
CA ILE A 103 0.56 0.20 8.50
C ILE A 103 -0.25 0.21 7.22
N ALA A 104 -0.10 -0.84 6.40
CA ALA A 104 -1.06 -1.20 5.37
C ALA A 104 -2.02 -2.24 5.97
N ALA A 105 -3.21 -1.81 6.36
CA ALA A 105 -4.15 -2.66 7.09
C ALA A 105 -4.69 -3.81 6.23
N ILE A 106 -4.80 -5.02 6.79
CA ILE A 106 -5.53 -6.13 6.18
C ILE A 106 -7.02 -5.80 6.18
N ASP A 107 -7.55 -5.47 7.35
CA ASP A 107 -8.90 -4.96 7.57
C ASP A 107 -8.78 -3.67 8.41
N GLY A 108 -9.16 -2.55 7.81
CA GLY A 108 -9.04 -1.23 8.43
C GLY A 108 -9.81 -1.10 9.75
N SER A 109 -10.82 -1.92 9.99
CA SER A 109 -11.70 -1.82 11.15
C SER A 109 -11.22 -2.60 12.39
N THR A 110 -10.20 -3.45 12.27
CA THR A 110 -9.79 -4.40 13.32
C THR A 110 -8.64 -3.93 14.20
N LEU A 111 -8.07 -2.76 13.94
CA LEU A 111 -6.85 -2.28 14.59
C LEU A 111 -7.09 -1.31 15.76
N THR A 112 -8.33 -0.93 16.05
CA THR A 112 -8.67 0.16 16.99
C THR A 112 -7.99 -0.04 18.35
N GLN A 113 -8.16 -1.21 18.98
CA GLN A 113 -7.60 -1.46 20.32
C GLN A 113 -6.06 -1.47 20.33
N THR A 114 -5.46 -2.07 19.32
CA THR A 114 -3.99 -2.11 19.19
C THR A 114 -3.40 -0.72 18.99
N LEU A 115 -4.10 0.15 18.26
CA LEU A 115 -3.64 1.51 18.02
C LEU A 115 -3.90 2.47 19.19
N ASP A 116 -4.84 2.15 20.08
CA ASP A 116 -4.98 2.85 21.37
C ASP A 116 -3.70 2.71 22.22
N ASP A 117 -3.05 1.53 22.20
CA ASP A 117 -1.77 1.30 22.85
C ASP A 117 -0.63 2.13 22.24
N ALA A 118 -0.59 2.25 20.91
CA ALA A 118 0.36 3.12 20.22
C ALA A 118 0.17 4.60 20.64
N LYS A 119 -1.08 5.05 20.66
CA LYS A 119 -1.46 6.40 21.08
C LYS A 119 -1.07 6.68 22.52
N ALA A 120 -1.33 5.73 23.45
CA ALA A 120 -0.97 5.86 24.85
C ALA A 120 0.55 6.01 25.06
N LYS A 121 1.35 5.45 24.15
CA LYS A 121 2.81 5.58 24.13
C LYS A 121 3.32 6.75 23.28
N ASN A 122 2.43 7.57 22.72
CA ASN A 122 2.75 8.66 21.81
C ASN A 122 3.53 8.21 20.54
N ILE A 123 3.27 7.00 20.06
CA ILE A 123 3.83 6.49 18.81
C ILE A 123 2.92 6.96 17.68
N PRO A 124 3.38 7.82 16.76
CA PRO A 124 2.59 8.26 15.63
C PRO A 124 2.32 7.11 14.66
N VAL A 125 1.12 7.11 14.06
CA VAL A 125 0.67 6.09 13.12
C VAL A 125 0.39 6.74 11.77
N ILE A 126 0.99 6.21 10.71
CA ILE A 126 0.70 6.55 9.32
C ILE A 126 0.00 5.36 8.67
N ALA A 127 -1.21 5.58 8.16
CA ALA A 127 -1.88 4.64 7.30
C ALA A 127 -1.22 4.71 5.91
N TYR A 128 -0.69 3.59 5.44
CA TYR A 128 -0.02 3.45 4.15
C TYR A 128 -0.92 2.71 3.18
N ASP A 129 -1.17 3.29 2.02
CA ASP A 129 -2.05 2.79 0.95
C ASP A 129 -3.50 2.51 1.41
N ARG A 130 -3.73 1.80 2.50
CA ARG A 130 -5.05 1.43 3.02
C ARG A 130 -5.44 2.27 4.23
N LEU A 131 -6.63 2.89 4.18
CA LEU A 131 -7.13 3.70 5.28
C LEU A 131 -7.53 2.81 6.47
N ILE A 132 -7.04 3.18 7.65
CA ILE A 132 -7.42 2.54 8.91
C ILE A 132 -8.65 3.26 9.48
N MET A 133 -9.66 2.48 9.88
CA MET A 133 -10.97 2.96 10.28
C MET A 133 -11.15 2.97 11.80
N ASN A 134 -12.13 3.72 12.27
CA ASN A 134 -12.69 3.69 13.64
C ASN A 134 -11.69 3.97 14.78
N THR A 135 -10.61 4.71 14.52
CA THR A 135 -9.61 5.09 15.53
C THR A 135 -9.16 6.53 15.34
N ASP A 136 -8.82 7.24 16.39
CA ASP A 136 -8.23 8.58 16.31
C ASP A 136 -6.68 8.58 16.40
N ALA A 137 -6.08 7.39 16.47
CA ALA A 137 -4.63 7.21 16.55
C ALA A 137 -3.89 7.53 15.25
N VAL A 138 -4.57 7.40 14.09
CA VAL A 138 -3.96 7.68 12.78
C VAL A 138 -3.70 9.17 12.63
N SER A 139 -2.44 9.52 12.37
CA SER A 139 -1.99 10.90 12.18
C SER A 139 -2.17 11.38 10.74
N TYR A 140 -1.77 10.54 9.77
CA TYR A 140 -1.78 10.82 8.35
C TYR A 140 -2.13 9.56 7.55
N TYR A 141 -2.66 9.78 6.34
CA TYR A 141 -2.86 8.75 5.33
C TYR A 141 -2.03 9.11 4.09
N VAL A 142 -1.26 8.18 3.57
CA VAL A 142 -0.52 8.32 2.32
C VAL A 142 -0.99 7.22 1.38
N SER A 143 -1.50 7.60 0.22
CA SER A 143 -2.04 6.69 -0.78
C SER A 143 -2.14 7.37 -2.14
N PHE A 144 -2.91 6.78 -3.03
CA PHE A 144 -3.31 7.37 -4.31
C PHE A 144 -4.74 7.93 -4.21
N ASP A 145 -5.14 8.71 -5.20
CA ASP A 145 -6.56 9.04 -5.40
C ASP A 145 -7.31 7.79 -5.88
N ASN A 146 -7.83 7.04 -4.91
CA ASN A 146 -8.44 5.73 -5.15
C ASN A 146 -9.73 5.81 -5.99
N TYR A 147 -10.50 6.89 -5.88
CA TYR A 147 -11.65 7.10 -6.75
C TYR A 147 -11.20 7.34 -8.21
N THR A 148 -10.15 8.13 -8.40
CA THR A 148 -9.56 8.38 -9.73
C THR A 148 -8.99 7.11 -10.34
N VAL A 149 -8.44 6.17 -9.56
CA VAL A 149 -8.02 4.84 -10.08
C VAL A 149 -9.17 4.15 -10.81
N GLY A 150 -10.31 4.00 -10.14
CA GLY A 150 -11.50 3.38 -10.76
C GLY A 150 -12.04 4.20 -11.92
N LYS A 151 -12.11 5.52 -11.77
CA LYS A 151 -12.53 6.43 -12.83
C LYS A 151 -11.71 6.27 -14.11
N LEU A 152 -10.38 6.15 -14.00
CA LEU A 152 -9.50 5.91 -15.14
C LEU A 152 -9.80 4.58 -15.84
N GLN A 153 -10.16 3.52 -15.10
CA GLN A 153 -10.58 2.25 -15.68
C GLN A 153 -11.89 2.41 -16.46
N GLY A 154 -12.88 3.08 -15.89
CA GLY A 154 -14.16 3.35 -16.55
C GLY A 154 -14.02 4.24 -17.78
N GLU A 155 -13.25 5.32 -17.68
CA GLU A 155 -12.96 6.22 -18.81
C GLU A 155 -12.22 5.49 -19.95
N PHE A 156 -11.25 4.62 -19.58
CA PHE A 156 -10.57 3.79 -20.58
C PHE A 156 -11.55 2.89 -21.34
N VAL A 157 -12.48 2.22 -20.64
CA VAL A 157 -13.52 1.39 -21.26
C VAL A 157 -14.42 2.23 -22.16
N ARG A 158 -14.88 3.42 -21.71
CA ARG A 158 -15.66 4.37 -22.50
C ARG A 158 -14.96 4.68 -23.83
N ASP A 159 -13.68 5.02 -23.76
CA ASP A 159 -12.91 5.48 -24.91
C ASP A 159 -12.61 4.32 -25.88
N GLN A 160 -12.29 3.12 -25.38
CA GLN A 160 -12.05 1.94 -26.20
C GLN A 160 -13.30 1.48 -26.95
N LEU A 161 -14.46 1.51 -26.32
CA LEU A 161 -15.74 1.16 -26.93
C LEU A 161 -16.40 2.34 -27.69
N LYS A 162 -15.81 3.55 -27.59
CA LYS A 162 -16.34 4.79 -28.19
C LYS A 162 -17.80 5.04 -27.78
N LEU A 163 -18.12 4.87 -26.50
CA LEU A 163 -19.50 4.87 -26.01
C LEU A 163 -20.23 6.19 -26.27
N ASP A 164 -19.53 7.31 -26.50
CA ASP A 164 -20.12 8.59 -26.86
C ASP A 164 -20.76 8.55 -28.25
N THR A 165 -20.26 7.71 -29.17
CA THR A 165 -20.66 7.67 -30.59
C THR A 165 -21.30 6.36 -31.03
N GLU A 166 -20.87 5.23 -30.43
CA GLU A 166 -21.39 3.91 -30.77
C GLU A 166 -22.73 3.63 -30.09
N ALA A 167 -23.60 2.90 -30.75
CA ALA A 167 -24.96 2.66 -30.25
C ALA A 167 -25.02 1.54 -29.18
N GLY A 168 -24.06 0.61 -29.17
CA GLY A 168 -24.12 -0.60 -28.34
C GLY A 168 -25.23 -1.57 -28.80
N PRO A 169 -25.75 -2.47 -27.93
CA PRO A 169 -25.27 -2.67 -26.57
C PRO A 169 -23.92 -3.45 -26.55
N PHE A 170 -23.10 -3.14 -25.54
CA PHE A 170 -21.88 -3.89 -25.20
C PHE A 170 -22.08 -4.56 -23.83
N ASN A 171 -21.58 -5.77 -23.65
CA ASN A 171 -21.70 -6.51 -22.41
C ASN A 171 -20.47 -6.30 -21.51
N ILE A 172 -20.72 -5.92 -20.27
CA ILE A 172 -19.69 -5.69 -19.24
C ILE A 172 -19.98 -6.51 -17.99
N GLU A 173 -18.92 -7.06 -17.39
CA GLU A 173 -18.96 -7.65 -16.05
C GLU A 173 -17.90 -7.00 -15.16
N PHE A 174 -18.25 -6.82 -13.88
CA PHE A 174 -17.37 -6.22 -12.88
C PHE A 174 -16.77 -7.29 -11.97
N THR A 175 -15.52 -7.09 -11.55
CA THR A 175 -14.85 -7.85 -10.50
C THR A 175 -14.16 -6.86 -9.57
N ALA A 176 -14.74 -6.65 -8.39
CA ALA A 176 -14.22 -5.71 -7.40
C ALA A 176 -13.27 -6.40 -6.40
N GLY A 177 -12.71 -5.60 -5.51
CA GLY A 177 -11.74 -6.04 -4.53
C GLY A 177 -12.32 -6.54 -3.21
N ASP A 178 -11.45 -6.57 -2.20
CA ASP A 178 -11.78 -7.05 -0.85
C ASP A 178 -12.70 -6.07 -0.11
N PRO A 179 -13.84 -6.53 0.43
CA PRO A 179 -14.72 -5.67 1.22
C PRO A 179 -14.13 -5.21 2.56
N ALA A 180 -13.08 -5.87 3.06
CA ALA A 180 -12.32 -5.44 4.24
C ALA A 180 -11.34 -4.28 3.95
N ASP A 181 -11.04 -4.03 2.68
CA ASP A 181 -10.25 -2.91 2.20
C ASP A 181 -11.15 -1.73 1.82
N ASN A 182 -11.10 -0.65 2.58
CA ASN A 182 -11.91 0.55 2.32
C ASN A 182 -11.69 1.14 0.92
N ASN A 183 -10.52 0.94 0.31
CA ASN A 183 -10.21 1.44 -1.03
C ASN A 183 -11.01 0.73 -2.12
N ALA A 184 -11.37 -0.55 -1.91
CA ALA A 184 -12.07 -1.36 -2.92
C ALA A 184 -13.40 -0.73 -3.36
N GLY A 185 -14.11 -0.11 -2.40
CA GLY A 185 -15.33 0.64 -2.68
C GLY A 185 -15.08 1.89 -3.54
N PHE A 186 -13.98 2.63 -3.31
CA PHE A 186 -13.61 3.79 -4.13
C PHE A 186 -13.27 3.39 -5.56
N PHE A 187 -12.51 2.31 -5.75
CA PHE A 187 -12.19 1.80 -7.09
C PHE A 187 -13.45 1.42 -7.86
N PHE A 188 -14.34 0.63 -7.24
CA PHE A 188 -15.60 0.23 -7.85
C PHE A 188 -16.47 1.43 -8.20
N ASN A 189 -16.67 2.35 -7.26
CA ASN A 189 -17.53 3.51 -7.47
C ASN A 189 -16.97 4.44 -8.55
N GLY A 190 -15.65 4.69 -8.57
CA GLY A 190 -15.04 5.50 -9.62
C GLY A 190 -15.26 4.93 -11.02
N ALA A 191 -15.10 3.60 -11.18
CA ALA A 191 -15.33 2.92 -12.45
C ALA A 191 -16.81 2.89 -12.83
N TYR A 192 -17.68 2.57 -11.87
CA TYR A 192 -19.12 2.51 -12.11
C TYR A 192 -19.71 3.88 -12.47
N ASP A 193 -19.34 4.93 -11.74
CA ASP A 193 -19.81 6.30 -11.98
C ASP A 193 -19.36 6.81 -13.35
N ALA A 194 -18.15 6.51 -13.79
CA ALA A 194 -17.66 6.87 -15.12
C ALA A 194 -18.46 6.19 -16.27
N LEU A 195 -19.07 5.03 -15.99
CA LEU A 195 -19.82 4.24 -16.95
C LEU A 195 -21.35 4.33 -16.77
N LYS A 196 -21.80 4.89 -15.64
CA LYS A 196 -23.20 4.87 -15.23
C LYS A 196 -24.15 5.44 -16.28
N GLN A 197 -23.78 6.53 -16.92
CA GLN A 197 -24.60 7.12 -18.00
C GLN A 197 -24.88 6.09 -19.09
N TYR A 198 -23.88 5.35 -19.55
CA TYR A 198 -23.99 4.39 -20.65
C TYR A 198 -24.74 3.12 -20.24
N ILE A 199 -24.69 2.77 -18.94
CA ILE A 199 -25.50 1.69 -18.35
C ILE A 199 -26.98 2.13 -18.32
N ASP A 200 -27.26 3.34 -17.84
CA ASP A 200 -28.63 3.89 -17.77
C ASP A 200 -29.25 4.07 -19.17
N GLU A 201 -28.45 4.39 -20.19
CA GLU A 201 -28.87 4.50 -21.59
C GLU A 201 -29.00 3.13 -22.30
N GLY A 202 -28.60 2.02 -21.67
CA GLY A 202 -28.61 0.69 -22.26
C GLY A 202 -27.52 0.44 -23.29
N LYS A 203 -26.54 1.32 -23.43
CA LYS A 203 -25.35 1.10 -24.27
C LYS A 203 -24.38 0.10 -23.67
N LEU A 204 -24.33 0.05 -22.34
CA LEU A 204 -23.64 -0.99 -21.58
C LEU A 204 -24.69 -1.85 -20.86
N VAL A 205 -24.61 -3.15 -21.01
CA VAL A 205 -25.47 -4.12 -20.35
C VAL A 205 -24.63 -5.00 -19.43
N ILE A 206 -25.16 -5.32 -18.26
CA ILE A 206 -24.53 -6.25 -17.30
C ILE A 206 -25.40 -7.52 -17.29
N PRO A 207 -25.10 -8.56 -18.10
CA PRO A 207 -25.94 -9.76 -18.22
C PRO A 207 -26.14 -10.49 -16.90
N SER A 208 -25.15 -10.47 -15.99
CA SER A 208 -25.30 -11.03 -14.64
C SER A 208 -26.25 -10.24 -13.73
N GLY A 209 -26.57 -8.98 -14.08
CA GLY A 209 -27.34 -8.06 -13.24
C GLY A 209 -26.62 -7.62 -11.96
N LYS A 210 -25.32 -7.92 -11.81
CA LYS A 210 -24.53 -7.58 -10.62
C LYS A 210 -24.02 -6.15 -10.71
N THR A 211 -24.77 -5.22 -10.14
CA THR A 211 -24.51 -3.75 -10.20
C THR A 211 -23.99 -3.15 -8.91
N LYS A 212 -23.85 -3.95 -7.84
CA LYS A 212 -23.43 -3.47 -6.52
C LYS A 212 -22.08 -4.06 -6.16
N PHE A 213 -21.28 -3.30 -5.44
CA PHE A 213 -19.97 -3.69 -4.96
C PHE A 213 -19.98 -5.08 -4.27
N GLU A 214 -20.91 -5.30 -3.34
CA GLU A 214 -20.98 -6.53 -2.55
C GLU A 214 -21.26 -7.78 -3.40
N GLN A 215 -21.87 -7.62 -4.57
CA GLN A 215 -22.20 -8.74 -5.47
C GLN A 215 -20.99 -9.18 -6.31
N VAL A 216 -19.98 -8.34 -6.45
CA VAL A 216 -18.81 -8.53 -7.30
C VAL A 216 -17.50 -8.47 -6.51
N ALA A 217 -17.59 -8.37 -5.19
CA ALA A 217 -16.44 -8.32 -4.29
C ALA A 217 -15.63 -9.63 -4.32
N THR A 218 -14.32 -9.50 -4.15
CA THR A 218 -13.36 -10.61 -4.13
C THR A 218 -12.59 -10.57 -2.81
N PRO A 219 -13.03 -11.33 -1.79
CA PRO A 219 -12.35 -11.37 -0.51
C PRO A 219 -10.86 -11.66 -0.64
N GLU A 220 -10.07 -10.93 0.17
CA GLU A 220 -8.61 -11.01 0.21
C GLU A 220 -7.92 -10.71 -1.14
N TRP A 221 -8.63 -10.12 -2.12
CA TRP A 221 -8.14 -9.88 -3.48
C TRP A 221 -7.64 -11.16 -4.19
N LYS A 222 -8.16 -12.33 -3.79
CA LYS A 222 -7.65 -13.63 -4.24
C LYS A 222 -7.92 -13.89 -5.72
N THR A 223 -6.87 -14.23 -6.44
CA THR A 223 -6.90 -14.65 -7.85
C THR A 223 -7.83 -15.85 -8.09
N ASP A 224 -7.77 -16.88 -7.22
CA ASP A 224 -8.60 -18.06 -7.37
C ASP A 224 -10.09 -17.75 -7.16
N THR A 225 -10.43 -16.88 -6.20
CA THR A 225 -11.81 -16.42 -5.99
C THR A 225 -12.33 -15.64 -7.20
N ALA A 226 -11.50 -14.77 -7.79
CA ALA A 226 -11.85 -14.05 -9.01
C ALA A 226 -12.05 -15.01 -10.21
N PHE A 227 -11.22 -16.05 -10.31
CA PHE A 227 -11.35 -17.11 -11.30
C PHE A 227 -12.69 -17.83 -11.16
N ASP A 228 -13.01 -18.35 -9.97
CA ASP A 228 -14.24 -19.09 -9.71
C ASP A 228 -15.49 -18.23 -9.96
N ASN A 229 -15.47 -16.97 -9.54
CA ASN A 229 -16.57 -16.03 -9.77
C ASN A 229 -16.80 -15.75 -11.26
N MET A 230 -15.73 -15.54 -12.02
CA MET A 230 -15.84 -15.31 -13.47
C MET A 230 -16.25 -16.60 -14.20
N GLN A 231 -15.70 -17.76 -13.85
CA GLN A 231 -16.12 -19.05 -14.41
C GLN A 231 -17.62 -19.28 -14.25
N ASN A 232 -18.15 -19.04 -13.05
CA ASN A 232 -19.59 -19.14 -12.77
C ASN A 232 -20.40 -18.12 -13.61
N THR A 233 -19.89 -16.91 -13.79
CA THR A 233 -20.53 -15.88 -14.60
C THR A 233 -20.54 -16.27 -16.08
N LEU A 234 -19.44 -16.78 -16.62
CA LEU A 234 -19.32 -17.25 -18.01
C LEU A 234 -20.26 -18.43 -18.26
N ALA A 235 -20.30 -19.40 -17.36
CA ALA A 235 -21.20 -20.57 -17.48
C ALA A 235 -22.68 -20.17 -17.45
N SER A 236 -23.05 -19.17 -16.67
CA SER A 236 -24.45 -18.78 -16.48
C SER A 236 -24.99 -17.84 -17.57
N TYR A 237 -24.14 -16.96 -18.12
CA TYR A 237 -24.61 -15.85 -18.96
C TYR A 237 -23.93 -15.80 -20.34
N TYR A 238 -22.89 -16.61 -20.60
CA TYR A 238 -22.08 -16.55 -21.82
C TYR A 238 -21.85 -17.92 -22.47
N SER A 239 -22.50 -18.97 -21.97
CA SER A 239 -22.35 -20.34 -22.47
C SER A 239 -22.95 -20.57 -23.87
N ASP A 240 -23.86 -19.72 -24.30
CA ASP A 240 -24.48 -19.75 -25.62
C ASP A 240 -23.67 -19.02 -26.73
N GLY A 241 -22.48 -18.52 -26.40
CA GLY A 241 -21.65 -17.72 -27.30
C GLY A 241 -21.98 -16.23 -27.25
N THR A 242 -22.81 -15.77 -26.32
CA THR A 242 -23.00 -14.35 -26.04
C THR A 242 -21.64 -13.67 -25.85
N LYS A 243 -21.46 -12.51 -26.46
CA LYS A 243 -20.19 -11.78 -26.45
C LYS A 243 -20.00 -11.06 -25.11
N LEU A 244 -18.87 -11.28 -24.45
CA LEU A 244 -18.36 -10.44 -23.35
C LEU A 244 -17.44 -9.38 -23.98
N ASP A 245 -17.79 -8.10 -23.88
CA ASP A 245 -16.99 -7.01 -24.43
C ASP A 245 -16.00 -6.46 -23.42
N VAL A 246 -16.35 -6.45 -22.13
CA VAL A 246 -15.54 -5.90 -21.04
C VAL A 246 -15.59 -6.79 -19.80
N ALA A 247 -14.43 -7.09 -19.25
CA ALA A 247 -14.25 -7.59 -17.90
C ALA A 247 -13.51 -6.51 -17.09
N LEU A 248 -14.23 -5.70 -16.32
CA LEU A 248 -13.67 -4.62 -15.52
C LEU A 248 -13.23 -5.15 -14.16
N CYS A 249 -11.93 -5.35 -14.01
CA CYS A 249 -11.31 -5.82 -12.77
C CYS A 249 -10.64 -4.66 -12.03
N SER A 250 -10.86 -4.57 -10.73
CA SER A 250 -10.31 -3.49 -9.92
C SER A 250 -8.81 -3.55 -9.75
N ASN A 251 -8.17 -4.75 -9.80
CA ASN A 251 -6.72 -4.87 -9.72
C ASN A 251 -6.16 -6.05 -10.54
N ASP A 252 -4.84 -6.15 -10.61
CA ASP A 252 -4.12 -7.14 -11.41
C ASP A 252 -4.27 -8.57 -10.87
N SER A 253 -4.32 -8.76 -9.54
CA SER A 253 -4.54 -10.10 -8.96
C SER A 253 -5.90 -10.68 -9.37
N THR A 254 -6.96 -9.87 -9.32
CA THR A 254 -8.30 -10.28 -9.77
C THR A 254 -8.35 -10.42 -11.28
N ALA A 255 -7.70 -9.52 -12.04
CA ALA A 255 -7.59 -9.61 -13.49
C ALA A 255 -6.89 -10.89 -13.96
N MET A 256 -5.90 -11.37 -13.22
CA MET A 256 -5.23 -12.65 -13.51
C MET A 256 -6.20 -13.82 -13.40
N GLY A 257 -7.03 -13.87 -12.37
CA GLY A 257 -8.06 -14.90 -12.20
C GLY A 257 -9.10 -14.87 -13.33
N VAL A 258 -9.58 -13.66 -13.62
CA VAL A 258 -10.55 -13.42 -14.71
C VAL A 258 -9.95 -13.78 -16.08
N ALA A 259 -8.70 -13.39 -16.36
CA ALA A 259 -8.01 -13.76 -17.60
C ALA A 259 -7.91 -15.28 -17.78
N LYS A 260 -7.61 -16.00 -16.71
CA LYS A 260 -7.56 -17.47 -16.71
C LYS A 260 -8.92 -18.08 -17.01
N ALA A 261 -10.00 -17.59 -16.39
CA ALA A 261 -11.37 -18.06 -16.66
C ALA A 261 -11.79 -17.78 -18.10
N ILE A 262 -11.50 -16.59 -18.62
CA ILE A 262 -11.77 -16.24 -20.02
C ILE A 262 -11.00 -17.19 -20.96
N THR A 263 -9.74 -17.45 -20.71
CA THR A 263 -8.91 -18.31 -21.55
C THR A 263 -9.40 -19.76 -21.56
N SER A 264 -9.90 -20.28 -20.43
CA SER A 264 -10.30 -21.68 -20.30
C SER A 264 -11.76 -21.95 -20.67
N ASP A 265 -12.69 -21.02 -20.39
CA ASP A 265 -14.13 -21.32 -20.34
C ASP A 265 -15.00 -20.37 -21.19
N TYR A 266 -14.44 -19.27 -21.74
CA TYR A 266 -15.24 -18.33 -22.51
C TYR A 266 -15.45 -18.77 -23.96
N ALA A 267 -16.72 -18.92 -24.35
CA ALA A 267 -17.14 -19.42 -25.66
C ALA A 267 -17.36 -18.32 -26.74
N GLY A 268 -17.35 -17.04 -26.36
CA GLY A 268 -17.76 -15.95 -27.26
C GLY A 268 -16.76 -15.54 -28.35
N GLY A 269 -15.54 -16.09 -28.35
CA GLY A 269 -14.56 -16.02 -29.45
C GLY A 269 -13.83 -14.68 -29.64
N ASN A 270 -14.15 -13.62 -28.87
CA ASN A 270 -13.39 -12.36 -28.85
C ASN A 270 -12.56 -12.25 -27.57
N GLN A 271 -11.50 -11.44 -27.60
CA GLN A 271 -10.80 -11.03 -26.39
C GLN A 271 -11.50 -9.80 -25.80
N PRO A 272 -12.07 -9.88 -24.58
CA PRO A 272 -12.68 -8.73 -23.92
C PRO A 272 -11.64 -7.66 -23.56
N ILE A 273 -12.06 -6.42 -23.41
CA ILE A 273 -11.29 -5.40 -22.71
C ILE A 273 -11.16 -5.87 -21.26
N LEU A 274 -9.93 -6.12 -20.81
CA LEU A 274 -9.64 -6.53 -19.45
C LEU A 274 -8.83 -5.44 -18.75
N THR A 275 -9.37 -4.88 -17.67
CA THR A 275 -8.70 -3.85 -16.86
C THR A 275 -7.95 -4.46 -15.69
N GLY A 276 -7.07 -3.67 -15.07
CA GLY A 276 -6.36 -4.01 -13.85
C GLY A 276 -5.81 -2.78 -13.15
N GLN A 277 -5.06 -2.98 -12.09
CA GLN A 277 -4.35 -1.98 -11.30
C GLN A 277 -3.13 -2.64 -10.65
N ASP A 278 -2.07 -1.90 -10.39
CA ASP A 278 -0.84 -2.21 -9.65
C ASP A 278 0.40 -2.43 -10.53
N GLY A 279 0.28 -2.87 -11.79
CA GLY A 279 1.41 -3.10 -12.67
C GLY A 279 2.21 -4.35 -12.29
N ASP A 280 1.55 -5.44 -11.91
CA ASP A 280 2.20 -6.71 -11.59
C ASP A 280 2.85 -7.33 -12.83
N ILE A 281 4.04 -7.91 -12.67
CA ILE A 281 4.87 -8.40 -13.78
C ILE A 281 4.11 -9.38 -14.68
N THR A 282 3.33 -10.29 -14.11
CA THR A 282 2.54 -11.25 -14.88
C THR A 282 1.46 -10.55 -15.70
N ASN A 283 0.83 -9.52 -15.15
CA ASN A 283 -0.20 -8.75 -15.84
C ASN A 283 0.39 -7.84 -16.92
N LEU A 284 1.58 -7.28 -16.70
CA LEU A 284 2.31 -6.55 -17.75
C LEU A 284 2.66 -7.46 -18.93
N ARG A 285 3.00 -8.74 -18.70
CA ARG A 285 3.16 -9.74 -19.78
C ARG A 285 1.85 -9.99 -20.50
N ASN A 286 0.75 -10.13 -19.77
CA ASN A 286 -0.59 -10.27 -20.36
C ASN A 286 -0.97 -9.05 -21.21
N ILE A 287 -0.55 -7.85 -20.84
CA ILE A 287 -0.75 -6.63 -21.65
C ILE A 287 0.07 -6.70 -22.94
N VAL A 288 1.32 -7.13 -22.89
CA VAL A 288 2.15 -7.33 -24.09
C VAL A 288 1.53 -8.35 -25.03
N ASP A 289 1.03 -9.47 -24.49
CA ASP A 289 0.45 -10.57 -25.26
C ASP A 289 -1.02 -10.33 -25.68
N GLY A 290 -1.65 -9.22 -25.25
CA GLY A 290 -3.01 -8.82 -25.62
C GLY A 290 -4.12 -9.57 -24.86
N ILE A 291 -3.79 -10.24 -23.77
CA ILE A 291 -4.74 -10.92 -22.86
C ILE A 291 -5.40 -9.90 -21.93
N GLN A 292 -4.63 -8.96 -21.42
CA GLN A 292 -5.11 -7.82 -20.63
C GLN A 292 -4.89 -6.54 -21.45
N THR A 293 -5.79 -5.56 -21.31
CA THR A 293 -5.75 -4.36 -22.16
C THR A 293 -5.01 -3.22 -21.50
N MET A 294 -5.16 -3.07 -20.18
CA MET A 294 -4.54 -1.99 -19.41
C MET A 294 -4.38 -2.36 -17.94
N THR A 295 -3.53 -1.63 -17.26
CA THR A 295 -3.49 -1.53 -15.80
C THR A 295 -3.39 -0.07 -15.38
N VAL A 296 -3.98 0.31 -14.25
CA VAL A 296 -3.74 1.60 -13.62
C VAL A 296 -2.54 1.45 -12.70
N TYR A 297 -1.47 2.17 -13.02
CA TYR A 297 -0.24 2.08 -12.26
C TYR A 297 -0.23 3.06 -11.10
N LYS A 298 0.10 2.54 -9.95
CA LYS A 298 0.41 3.26 -8.71
C LYS A 298 1.92 3.16 -8.47
N ASN A 299 2.63 4.27 -8.61
CA ASN A 299 4.09 4.27 -8.48
C ASN A 299 4.51 4.11 -7.03
N VAL A 300 4.89 2.92 -6.62
CA VAL A 300 5.29 2.60 -5.24
C VAL A 300 6.52 3.38 -4.78
N ASN A 301 7.41 3.83 -5.70
CA ASN A 301 8.53 4.71 -5.34
C ASN A 301 8.03 6.06 -4.84
N ASP A 302 7.05 6.64 -5.55
CA ASP A 302 6.50 7.94 -5.19
C ASP A 302 5.73 7.85 -3.87
N GLU A 303 4.97 6.76 -3.66
CA GLU A 303 4.25 6.52 -2.42
C GLU A 303 5.20 6.34 -1.23
N ALA A 304 6.27 5.56 -1.40
CA ALA A 304 7.29 5.38 -0.38
C ALA A 304 8.05 6.68 -0.09
N ALA A 305 8.38 7.47 -1.12
CA ALA A 305 9.05 8.77 -0.94
C ALA A 305 8.16 9.78 -0.22
N ALA A 306 6.87 9.86 -0.59
CA ALA A 306 5.89 10.70 0.10
C ALA A 306 5.74 10.30 1.57
N THR A 307 5.65 8.99 1.81
CA THR A 307 5.53 8.44 3.17
C THR A 307 6.77 8.72 4.01
N LEU A 308 7.97 8.59 3.44
CA LEU A 308 9.21 8.97 4.11
C LEU A 308 9.23 10.46 4.47
N ALA A 309 8.81 11.35 3.54
CA ALA A 309 8.79 12.79 3.78
C ALA A 309 7.81 13.15 4.92
N VAL A 310 6.60 12.58 4.91
CA VAL A 310 5.60 12.74 5.99
C VAL A 310 6.16 12.22 7.32
N SER A 311 6.75 11.02 7.31
CA SER A 311 7.33 10.38 8.49
C SER A 311 8.46 11.20 9.10
N LYS A 312 9.38 11.72 8.28
CA LYS A 312 10.47 12.61 8.73
C LYS A 312 9.92 13.82 9.46
N ALA A 313 8.98 14.53 8.83
CA ALA A 313 8.38 15.71 9.42
C ALA A 313 7.70 15.42 10.77
N VAL A 314 6.98 14.28 10.88
CA VAL A 314 6.35 13.84 12.13
C VAL A 314 7.41 13.49 13.18
N LEU A 315 8.44 12.71 12.83
CA LEU A 315 9.49 12.29 13.73
C LEU A 315 10.36 13.45 14.24
N GLU A 316 10.43 14.55 13.47
CA GLU A 316 11.10 15.79 13.87
C GLU A 316 10.21 16.72 14.74
N GLY A 317 8.97 16.29 15.03
CA GLY A 317 8.00 17.03 15.83
C GLY A 317 7.24 18.10 15.05
N GLY A 318 7.31 18.06 13.72
CA GLY A 318 6.55 18.94 12.81
C GLY A 318 5.11 18.47 12.62
N THR A 319 4.33 19.33 11.96
CA THR A 319 2.95 19.03 11.54
C THR A 319 2.87 19.12 10.03
N PRO A 320 3.06 18.00 9.30
CA PRO A 320 2.92 17.96 7.85
C PRO A 320 1.60 18.58 7.36
N ASN A 321 1.69 19.37 6.31
CA ASN A 321 0.54 20.05 5.69
C ASN A 321 0.77 20.18 4.17
N GLU A 322 -0.10 20.92 3.47
CA GLU A 322 -0.03 21.13 2.02
C GLU A 322 1.36 21.61 1.54
N GLY A 323 2.09 22.38 2.36
CA GLY A 323 3.44 22.84 2.02
C GLY A 323 4.46 21.73 1.77
N LEU A 324 4.20 20.50 2.27
CA LEU A 324 5.07 19.35 2.05
C LEU A 324 5.02 18.85 0.59
N LEU A 325 3.92 19.11 -0.14
CA LEU A 325 3.71 18.63 -1.53
C LEU A 325 4.89 19.00 -2.44
N SER A 326 5.43 20.21 -2.30
CA SER A 326 6.55 20.70 -3.14
C SER A 326 7.85 19.89 -2.98
N SER A 327 7.98 19.13 -1.90
CA SER A 327 9.16 18.32 -1.58
C SER A 327 8.98 16.83 -1.87
N LEU A 328 7.79 16.38 -2.30
CA LEU A 328 7.53 14.95 -2.53
C LEU A 328 8.22 14.39 -3.78
N GLY A 329 8.55 15.26 -4.75
CA GLY A 329 9.15 14.84 -6.02
C GLY A 329 8.18 14.13 -6.97
N ALA A 330 6.90 14.01 -6.58
CA ALA A 330 5.83 13.37 -7.33
C ALA A 330 4.58 14.25 -7.35
N GLU A 331 3.73 14.07 -8.36
CA GLU A 331 2.46 14.75 -8.43
C GLU A 331 1.50 14.18 -7.37
N ALA A 332 1.05 15.04 -6.47
CA ALA A 332 0.17 14.66 -5.37
C ALA A 332 -0.74 15.82 -4.96
N SER A 333 -1.81 15.50 -4.26
CA SER A 333 -2.70 16.48 -3.61
C SER A 333 -2.72 16.26 -2.09
N TYR A 334 -3.05 17.33 -1.35
CA TYR A 334 -3.28 17.26 0.09
C TYR A 334 -4.77 17.39 0.36
N ASP A 335 -5.38 16.32 0.88
CA ASP A 335 -6.82 16.24 1.15
C ASP A 335 -7.09 16.23 2.66
N THR A 336 -8.01 17.07 3.09
CA THR A 336 -8.47 17.17 4.49
C THR A 336 -9.99 17.06 4.59
N ARG A 337 -10.67 16.47 3.59
CA ARG A 337 -12.13 16.39 3.51
C ARG A 337 -12.70 15.02 3.20
N SER A 338 -12.04 14.24 2.34
CA SER A 338 -12.64 13.05 1.72
C SER A 338 -12.45 11.77 2.54
N TYR A 339 -11.32 11.64 3.23
CA TYR A 339 -10.97 10.39 3.92
C TYR A 339 -11.39 10.42 5.39
N ASN A 340 -12.71 10.24 5.61
CA ASN A 340 -13.26 10.09 6.95
C ASN A 340 -13.23 8.62 7.37
N HIS A 341 -12.47 8.34 8.44
CA HIS A 341 -12.31 6.98 8.97
C HIS A 341 -13.30 6.65 10.11
N GLY A 342 -14.41 7.36 10.20
CA GLY A 342 -15.46 7.11 11.20
C GLY A 342 -15.34 7.92 12.48
N VAL A 343 -14.17 8.48 12.80
CA VAL A 343 -13.93 9.31 14.00
C VAL A 343 -13.59 10.76 13.61
N LYS A 344 -12.71 10.91 12.64
CA LYS A 344 -12.29 12.22 12.08
C LYS A 344 -11.95 12.07 10.61
N VAL A 345 -11.80 13.20 9.92
CA VAL A 345 -11.12 13.22 8.61
C VAL A 345 -9.62 13.15 8.85
N VAL A 346 -8.94 12.22 8.15
CA VAL A 346 -7.49 12.05 8.24
C VAL A 346 -6.83 12.92 7.16
N PRO A 347 -5.88 13.80 7.51
CA PRO A 347 -5.07 14.50 6.53
C PRO A 347 -4.34 13.51 5.64
N SER A 348 -4.54 13.63 4.31
CA SER A 348 -4.14 12.63 3.34
C SER A 348 -3.26 13.23 2.25
N TYR A 349 -2.19 12.52 1.89
CA TYR A 349 -1.36 12.79 0.72
C TYR A 349 -1.72 11.78 -0.36
N LEU A 350 -2.29 12.27 -1.45
CA LEU A 350 -2.87 11.45 -2.51
C LEU A 350 -2.08 11.64 -3.80
N LEU A 351 -1.35 10.61 -4.19
CA LEU A 351 -0.59 10.60 -5.43
C LEU A 351 -1.50 10.36 -6.64
N VAL A 352 -1.04 10.80 -7.81
CA VAL A 352 -1.78 10.69 -9.05
C VAL A 352 -1.48 9.34 -9.73
N PRO A 353 -2.49 8.47 -9.89
CA PRO A 353 -2.33 7.22 -10.67
C PRO A 353 -2.40 7.50 -12.17
N TYR A 354 -1.86 6.59 -13.00
CA TYR A 354 -1.96 6.72 -14.45
C TYR A 354 -2.11 5.39 -15.19
N VAL A 355 -2.70 5.47 -16.37
CA VAL A 355 -2.99 4.29 -17.20
C VAL A 355 -1.73 3.81 -17.93
N ILE A 356 -1.49 2.51 -17.85
CA ILE A 356 -0.50 1.77 -18.63
C ILE A 356 -1.21 0.84 -19.58
N THR A 357 -0.77 0.88 -20.84
CA THR A 357 -1.16 0.01 -21.93
C THR A 357 0.09 -0.52 -22.63
N LYS A 358 -0.09 -1.37 -23.63
CA LYS A 358 1.02 -1.85 -24.45
C LYS A 358 1.83 -0.71 -25.10
N ASP A 359 1.20 0.43 -25.38
CA ASP A 359 1.82 1.53 -26.14
C ASP A 359 2.71 2.43 -25.29
N ASN A 360 2.61 2.35 -23.94
CA ASN A 360 3.33 3.26 -23.05
C ASN A 360 4.11 2.56 -21.93
N LEU A 361 4.43 1.27 -22.09
CA LEU A 361 5.20 0.48 -21.10
C LEU A 361 6.55 1.12 -20.72
N GLN A 362 7.15 1.92 -21.61
CA GLN A 362 8.39 2.64 -21.30
C GLN A 362 8.27 3.53 -20.07
N LYS A 363 7.10 4.09 -19.80
CA LYS A 363 6.86 4.87 -18.57
C LYS A 363 7.18 4.10 -17.29
N LEU A 364 6.96 2.77 -17.29
CA LEU A 364 7.31 1.92 -16.14
C LEU A 364 8.81 1.75 -16.00
N VAL A 365 9.53 1.60 -17.11
CA VAL A 365 11.01 1.53 -17.11
C VAL A 365 11.61 2.83 -16.59
N ASP A 366 11.01 3.96 -16.95
CA ASP A 366 11.45 5.29 -16.52
C ASP A 366 11.31 5.51 -15.01
N THR A 367 10.47 4.72 -14.31
CA THR A 367 10.39 4.72 -12.84
C THR A 367 11.61 4.09 -12.16
N GLY A 368 12.42 3.34 -12.91
CA GLY A 368 13.54 2.55 -12.38
C GLY A 368 13.13 1.24 -11.69
N LEU A 369 11.82 0.95 -11.56
CA LEU A 369 11.30 -0.28 -10.94
C LEU A 369 11.21 -1.46 -11.89
N TYR A 370 11.21 -1.18 -13.17
CA TYR A 370 11.12 -2.16 -14.24
C TYR A 370 12.25 -1.98 -15.24
N LYS A 371 12.60 -3.05 -15.91
CA LYS A 371 13.55 -3.08 -17.03
C LYS A 371 13.02 -4.00 -18.12
N TRP A 372 13.45 -3.78 -19.36
CA TRP A 372 13.18 -4.73 -20.43
C TRP A 372 13.99 -6.01 -20.21
N ASP A 373 13.39 -7.16 -20.55
CA ASP A 373 14.09 -8.44 -20.63
C ASP A 373 15.18 -8.42 -21.73
N ALA A 374 16.00 -9.45 -21.80
CA ALA A 374 17.10 -9.55 -22.79
C ALA A 374 16.62 -9.48 -24.24
N ASN A 375 15.35 -9.76 -24.51
CA ASN A 375 14.73 -9.74 -25.86
C ASN A 375 13.98 -8.43 -26.14
N ASN A 376 13.94 -7.49 -25.21
CA ASN A 376 13.13 -6.27 -25.26
C ASN A 376 11.65 -6.53 -25.54
N LYS A 377 11.13 -7.65 -25.05
CA LYS A 377 9.74 -8.05 -25.25
C LYS A 377 8.88 -7.83 -24.00
N TYR A 378 9.39 -8.25 -22.85
CA TYR A 378 8.67 -8.18 -21.58
C TYR A 378 9.38 -7.33 -20.57
N LEU A 379 8.62 -6.83 -19.59
CA LEU A 379 9.20 -6.15 -18.44
C LEU A 379 9.53 -7.15 -17.34
N GLU A 380 10.63 -6.87 -16.64
CA GLU A 380 11.08 -7.56 -15.44
C GLU A 380 11.22 -6.55 -14.29
N SER A 381 11.05 -6.99 -13.06
CA SER A 381 11.36 -6.17 -11.88
C SER A 381 12.87 -5.89 -11.81
N THR A 382 13.24 -4.68 -11.39
CA THR A 382 14.63 -4.36 -11.04
C THR A 382 14.99 -4.81 -9.63
N ALA A 383 13.99 -5.09 -8.76
CA ALA A 383 14.22 -5.67 -7.45
C ALA A 383 14.78 -7.10 -7.63
N GLU A 384 15.87 -7.41 -6.94
CA GLU A 384 16.38 -8.79 -6.87
C GLU A 384 15.32 -9.65 -6.17
N THR A 385 14.91 -10.74 -6.84
CA THR A 385 14.06 -11.77 -6.22
C THR A 385 14.90 -12.48 -5.17
N THR A 386 14.77 -12.09 -3.90
CA THR A 386 15.39 -12.79 -2.76
C THR A 386 14.57 -14.00 -2.34
#